data_8954aabfa277e38edf0a0766500243c2
#
_entry.id   8954aabfa277e38edf0a0766500243c2
#
_cell.length_a   1.000
_cell.length_b   1.000
_cell.length_c   1.000
_cell.angle_alpha   90.00
_cell.angle_beta   90.00
_cell.angle_gamma   90.00
#
_symmetry.space_group_name_H-M   'P 1'
#
loop_
_entity.id
_entity.type
_entity.pdbx_description
1 polymer ?
#
loop_
_entity_poly.entity_id
_entity_poly.type
_entity_poly.pdbx_seq_one_letter_code
_entity_poly.pdbx_strand_id
1 'polypeptide(L)'
;MSKIYVLMCDYGLDDAAATAFVLDKRSDGDRVDVMPIGGNSEKNVAYRNGQTLLANYEGSLDGVRIIDTRAEEQPYANLPSIHGDDGMGDLFAPGTSSVPVVPFSEWLKEKDEIVLVSLGPCTLTERILKERKVAFLLVMGGCVNAEPNFHGYEFNHYLDIPAFNACMRFERAAVATLDTCRVPRFNLIGKEIEGDGLTATFLGRSRELAAARHPDNCYVYDYIAVHYLFERAEIALKTDREGNIVREIVFAE
;
A
#
# COMPACT_ATOMS: atom_id res chain seq x y z
N MET A 1 -7.83 6.03 -21.94
CA MET A 1 -7.41 4.61 -21.92
C MET A 1 -7.62 4.09 -20.51
N SER A 2 -8.23 2.93 -20.36
CA SER A 2 -8.37 2.28 -19.07
C SER A 2 -6.99 1.91 -18.50
N LYS A 3 -6.84 2.10 -17.20
CA LYS A 3 -5.61 1.74 -16.48
C LYS A 3 -5.76 0.37 -15.82
N ILE A 4 -4.64 -0.26 -15.53
CA ILE A 4 -4.57 -1.45 -14.71
C ILE A 4 -3.72 -1.12 -13.50
N TYR A 5 -4.36 -0.96 -12.35
CA TYR A 5 -3.68 -0.77 -11.08
C TYR A 5 -3.38 -2.14 -10.47
N VAL A 6 -2.17 -2.35 -10.00
CA VAL A 6 -1.78 -3.53 -9.23
C VAL A 6 -1.41 -3.07 -7.83
N LEU A 7 -2.25 -3.37 -6.85
CA LEU A 7 -2.09 -2.96 -5.46
C LEU A 7 -1.44 -4.10 -4.67
N MET A 8 -0.16 -3.98 -4.41
CA MET A 8 0.59 -4.90 -3.55
C MET A 8 0.48 -4.44 -2.11
N CYS A 9 -0.29 -5.17 -1.32
CA CYS A 9 -0.72 -4.79 0.02
C CYS A 9 -0.38 -5.88 1.01
N ASP A 10 0.28 -5.53 2.11
CA ASP A 10 0.52 -6.49 3.21
C ASP A 10 -0.59 -6.46 4.27
N TYR A 11 -1.68 -5.79 3.92
CA TYR A 11 -2.98 -5.70 4.59
C TYR A 11 -2.93 -5.37 6.07
N GLY A 12 -2.20 -4.27 6.38
CA GLY A 12 -2.46 -3.44 7.52
C GLY A 12 -3.73 -2.59 7.35
N LEU A 13 -4.06 -1.79 8.35
CA LEU A 13 -5.18 -0.83 8.29
C LEU A 13 -5.01 0.22 7.19
N ASP A 14 -3.78 0.65 6.95
CA ASP A 14 -3.42 1.65 5.95
C ASP A 14 -3.53 1.10 4.53
N ASP A 15 -3.11 -0.14 4.27
CA ASP A 15 -3.36 -0.85 3.01
C ASP A 15 -4.84 -1.01 2.74
N ALA A 16 -5.61 -1.35 3.78
CA ALA A 16 -7.06 -1.53 3.65
C ALA A 16 -7.73 -0.20 3.28
N ALA A 17 -7.36 0.91 3.92
CA ALA A 17 -7.83 2.25 3.58
C ALA A 17 -7.41 2.65 2.15
N ALA A 18 -6.15 2.37 1.77
CA ALA A 18 -5.61 2.65 0.44
C ALA A 18 -6.36 1.86 -0.65
N THR A 19 -6.60 0.56 -0.42
CA THR A 19 -7.34 -0.29 -1.37
C THR A 19 -8.76 0.22 -1.57
N ALA A 20 -9.49 0.49 -0.47
CA ALA A 20 -10.86 1.03 -0.54
C ALA A 20 -10.89 2.37 -1.30
N PHE A 21 -9.96 3.27 -0.99
CA PHE A 21 -9.85 4.57 -1.65
C PHE A 21 -9.58 4.44 -3.16
N VAL A 22 -8.69 3.56 -3.59
CA VAL A 22 -8.43 3.33 -5.02
C VAL A 22 -9.67 2.76 -5.70
N LEU A 23 -10.39 1.83 -5.06
CA LEU A 23 -11.64 1.29 -5.59
C LEU A 23 -12.72 2.36 -5.75
N ASP A 24 -12.81 3.32 -4.81
CA ASP A 24 -13.76 4.43 -4.86
C ASP A 24 -13.40 5.48 -5.93
N LYS A 25 -12.10 5.69 -6.18
CA LYS A 25 -11.60 6.78 -7.07
C LYS A 25 -11.28 6.35 -8.50
N ARG A 26 -11.17 5.05 -8.78
CA ARG A 26 -10.87 4.57 -10.13
C ARG A 26 -11.96 5.00 -11.13
N SER A 27 -11.57 5.16 -12.38
CA SER A 27 -12.52 5.45 -13.45
C SER A 27 -13.24 4.18 -13.92
N ASP A 28 -14.42 4.35 -14.49
CA ASP A 28 -15.13 3.26 -15.14
C ASP A 28 -14.24 2.60 -16.21
N GLY A 29 -14.16 1.27 -16.16
CA GLY A 29 -13.32 0.47 -17.06
C GLY A 29 -11.88 0.29 -16.61
N ASP A 30 -11.42 0.93 -15.53
CA ASP A 30 -10.13 0.61 -14.93
C ASP A 30 -10.18 -0.76 -14.25
N ARG A 31 -9.09 -1.53 -14.37
CA ARG A 31 -8.91 -2.81 -13.69
C ARG A 31 -8.07 -2.61 -12.42
N VAL A 32 -8.42 -3.34 -11.36
CA VAL A 32 -7.63 -3.38 -10.12
C VAL A 32 -7.27 -4.82 -9.81
N ASP A 33 -6.00 -5.13 -9.86
CA ASP A 33 -5.43 -6.40 -9.42
C ASP A 33 -4.95 -6.21 -7.96
N VAL A 34 -5.72 -6.72 -7.02
CA VAL A 34 -5.38 -6.72 -5.59
C VAL A 34 -4.42 -7.88 -5.34
N MET A 35 -3.22 -7.57 -4.86
CA MET A 35 -2.14 -8.53 -4.68
C MET A 35 -1.70 -8.55 -3.20
N PRO A 36 -2.33 -9.40 -2.37
CA PRO A 36 -1.90 -9.56 -0.98
C PRO A 36 -0.50 -10.15 -0.88
N ILE A 37 0.35 -9.54 -0.05
CA ILE A 37 1.75 -9.93 0.16
C ILE A 37 2.06 -10.05 1.67
N GLY A 38 3.20 -10.63 2.02
CA GLY A 38 3.73 -10.58 3.39
C GLY A 38 4.36 -9.22 3.70
N GLY A 39 4.33 -8.80 4.96
CA GLY A 39 4.89 -7.55 5.45
C GLY A 39 4.41 -7.29 6.88
N ASN A 40 3.37 -6.49 7.10
CA ASN A 40 2.72 -6.26 8.39
C ASN A 40 2.17 -7.54 9.04
N SER A 41 1.88 -8.53 8.21
CA SER A 41 1.43 -9.85 8.62
C SER A 41 1.97 -10.93 7.67
N GLU A 42 1.80 -12.19 8.07
CA GLU A 42 2.10 -13.32 7.20
C GLU A 42 1.18 -13.31 5.96
N LYS A 43 1.70 -13.72 4.80
CA LYS A 43 1.01 -13.71 3.50
C LYS A 43 -0.37 -14.38 3.48
N ASN A 44 -0.58 -15.43 4.29
CA ASN A 44 -1.90 -16.08 4.39
C ASN A 44 -2.92 -15.20 5.15
N VAL A 45 -2.44 -14.44 6.14
CA VAL A 45 -3.25 -13.45 6.87
C VAL A 45 -3.58 -12.29 5.93
N ALA A 46 -2.59 -11.74 5.24
CA ALA A 46 -2.79 -10.68 4.25
C ALA A 46 -3.78 -11.10 3.15
N TYR A 47 -3.66 -12.33 2.63
CA TYR A 47 -4.61 -12.86 1.65
C TYR A 47 -6.04 -12.93 2.19
N ARG A 48 -6.23 -13.45 3.41
CA ARG A 48 -7.54 -13.50 4.07
C ARG A 48 -8.12 -12.10 4.26
N ASN A 49 -7.29 -11.14 4.66
CA ASN A 49 -7.68 -9.75 4.89
C ASN A 49 -8.11 -9.07 3.58
N GLY A 50 -7.37 -9.27 2.48
CA GLY A 50 -7.77 -8.80 1.16
C GLY A 50 -9.11 -9.39 0.70
N GLN A 51 -9.36 -10.68 0.92
CA GLN A 51 -10.65 -11.32 0.67
C GLN A 51 -11.75 -10.69 1.52
N THR A 52 -11.48 -10.47 2.81
CA THR A 52 -12.46 -9.90 3.76
C THR A 52 -12.82 -8.45 3.38
N LEU A 53 -11.82 -7.64 3.00
CA LEU A 53 -12.06 -6.27 2.53
C LEU A 53 -13.01 -6.27 1.33
N LEU A 54 -12.68 -7.05 0.30
CA LEU A 54 -13.49 -7.10 -0.93
C LEU A 54 -14.89 -7.69 -0.70
N ALA A 55 -15.05 -8.62 0.27
CA ALA A 55 -16.35 -9.15 0.65
C ALA A 55 -17.25 -8.13 1.37
N ASN A 56 -16.65 -7.10 1.99
CA ASN A 56 -17.38 -6.02 2.68
C ASN A 56 -17.42 -4.72 1.86
N TYR A 57 -16.85 -4.69 0.66
CA TYR A 57 -16.89 -3.50 -0.18
C TYR A 57 -18.26 -3.41 -0.89
N GLU A 58 -18.96 -2.29 -0.67
CA GLU A 58 -20.33 -2.08 -1.17
C GLU A 58 -20.39 -1.51 -2.60
N GLY A 59 -19.27 -1.03 -3.14
CA GLY A 59 -19.18 -0.51 -4.50
C GLY A 59 -19.03 -1.59 -5.57
N SER A 60 -18.88 -1.19 -6.83
CA SER A 60 -18.66 -2.14 -7.93
C SER A 60 -17.28 -2.81 -7.83
N LEU A 61 -17.27 -4.13 -7.95
CA LEU A 61 -16.06 -4.95 -8.09
C LEU A 61 -15.79 -5.37 -9.54
N ASP A 62 -16.45 -4.75 -10.51
CA ASP A 62 -16.18 -5.02 -11.92
C ASP A 62 -14.73 -4.71 -12.27
N GLY A 63 -14.06 -5.63 -12.95
CA GLY A 63 -12.63 -5.50 -13.26
C GLY A 63 -11.69 -5.68 -12.08
N VAL A 64 -12.17 -6.09 -10.89
CA VAL A 64 -11.32 -6.41 -9.73
C VAL A 64 -10.97 -7.90 -9.74
N ARG A 65 -9.71 -8.21 -9.43
CA ARG A 65 -9.20 -9.58 -9.27
C ARG A 65 -8.29 -9.64 -8.06
N ILE A 66 -8.14 -10.83 -7.48
CA ILE A 66 -7.09 -11.12 -6.50
C ILE A 66 -5.98 -11.89 -7.18
N ILE A 67 -4.73 -11.45 -6.97
CA ILE A 67 -3.55 -12.16 -7.40
C ILE A 67 -2.98 -12.94 -6.21
N ASP A 68 -3.00 -14.25 -6.30
CA ASP A 68 -2.58 -15.14 -5.21
C ASP A 68 -1.06 -15.32 -5.21
N THR A 69 -0.39 -14.70 -4.22
CA THR A 69 1.06 -14.74 -4.04
C THR A 69 1.51 -15.73 -2.97
N ARG A 70 0.59 -16.52 -2.37
CA ARG A 70 0.90 -17.37 -1.21
C ARG A 70 1.94 -18.47 -1.48
N ALA A 71 2.16 -18.84 -2.75
CA ALA A 71 3.21 -19.77 -3.14
C ALA A 71 4.64 -19.16 -3.11
N GLU A 72 4.74 -17.83 -3.05
CA GLU A 72 6.01 -17.11 -3.05
C GLU A 72 6.59 -16.97 -1.63
N GLU A 73 7.92 -16.94 -1.52
CA GLU A 73 8.59 -16.59 -0.26
C GLU A 73 8.59 -15.07 -0.07
N GLN A 74 8.24 -14.63 1.12
CA GLN A 74 8.06 -13.20 1.42
C GLN A 74 8.40 -12.93 2.89
N PRO A 75 9.11 -11.83 3.19
CA PRO A 75 9.38 -11.42 4.55
C PRO A 75 8.12 -10.91 5.24
N TYR A 76 8.07 -10.97 6.56
CA TYR A 76 7.04 -10.32 7.36
C TYR A 76 7.51 -10.07 8.80
N ALA A 77 6.87 -9.11 9.47
CA ALA A 77 6.99 -8.90 10.90
C ALA A 77 5.64 -8.41 11.44
N ASN A 78 5.01 -9.22 12.29
CA ASN A 78 3.69 -8.90 12.83
C ASN A 78 3.70 -7.63 13.70
N LEU A 79 2.75 -6.73 13.46
CA LEU A 79 2.58 -5.46 14.16
C LEU A 79 1.18 -5.32 14.79
N PRO A 80 0.75 -6.23 15.69
CA PRO A 80 -0.62 -6.23 16.22
C PRO A 80 -0.96 -4.96 17.01
N SER A 81 0.01 -4.32 17.63
CA SER A 81 -0.21 -3.05 18.33
C SER A 81 -0.58 -1.89 17.39
N ILE A 82 -0.33 -2.03 16.08
CA ILE A 82 -0.61 -0.99 15.08
C ILE A 82 -1.88 -1.34 14.30
N HIS A 83 -2.01 -2.61 13.90
CA HIS A 83 -3.03 -3.05 12.94
C HIS A 83 -4.12 -3.95 13.54
N GLY A 84 -4.11 -4.19 14.86
CA GLY A 84 -5.03 -5.14 15.52
C GLY A 84 -4.52 -6.59 15.45
N ASP A 85 -5.22 -7.49 16.12
CA ASP A 85 -4.82 -8.90 16.21
C ASP A 85 -5.02 -9.66 14.89
N ASP A 86 -6.03 -9.28 14.11
CA ASP A 86 -6.29 -9.83 12.77
C ASP A 86 -5.40 -9.20 11.68
N GLY A 87 -4.66 -8.12 12.00
CA GLY A 87 -3.87 -7.33 11.10
C GLY A 87 -4.66 -6.26 10.32
N MET A 88 -5.99 -6.20 10.45
CA MET A 88 -6.85 -5.24 9.75
C MET A 88 -7.85 -4.52 10.69
N GLY A 89 -7.45 -4.36 11.96
CA GLY A 89 -8.16 -3.54 12.94
C GLY A 89 -9.28 -4.24 13.70
N ASP A 90 -9.43 -5.54 13.56
CA ASP A 90 -10.47 -6.35 14.23
C ASP A 90 -11.90 -5.86 13.92
N LEU A 91 -12.10 -5.34 12.72
CA LEU A 91 -13.36 -4.69 12.31
C LEU A 91 -14.37 -5.66 11.71
N PHE A 92 -13.91 -6.71 11.04
CA PHE A 92 -14.76 -7.58 10.25
C PHE A 92 -14.50 -9.06 10.55
N ALA A 93 -15.56 -9.86 10.59
CA ALA A 93 -15.41 -11.30 10.53
C ALA A 93 -14.78 -11.72 9.18
N PRO A 94 -13.92 -12.75 9.16
CA PRO A 94 -13.32 -13.22 7.92
C PRO A 94 -14.38 -13.55 6.85
N GLY A 95 -14.21 -12.95 5.67
CA GLY A 95 -15.10 -13.11 4.51
C GLY A 95 -14.35 -13.62 3.29
N THR A 96 -15.10 -14.09 2.30
CA THR A 96 -14.58 -14.48 0.99
C THR A 96 -15.32 -13.71 -0.09
N SER A 97 -14.59 -13.00 -0.92
CA SER A 97 -15.16 -12.25 -2.05
C SER A 97 -15.44 -13.20 -3.24
N SER A 98 -16.29 -12.74 -4.14
CA SER A 98 -16.61 -13.46 -5.38
C SER A 98 -15.72 -13.08 -6.58
N VAL A 99 -14.74 -12.19 -6.39
CA VAL A 99 -13.86 -11.76 -7.48
C VAL A 99 -12.97 -12.91 -7.96
N PRO A 100 -12.56 -12.92 -9.24
CA PRO A 100 -11.65 -13.93 -9.77
C PRO A 100 -10.32 -13.94 -9.01
N VAL A 101 -9.79 -15.13 -8.77
CA VAL A 101 -8.46 -15.35 -8.19
C VAL A 101 -7.53 -15.89 -9.27
N VAL A 102 -6.39 -15.23 -9.46
CA VAL A 102 -5.38 -15.60 -10.46
C VAL A 102 -4.08 -15.95 -9.74
N PRO A 103 -3.48 -17.11 -9.98
CA PRO A 103 -2.16 -17.45 -9.45
C PRO A 103 -1.09 -16.44 -9.93
N PHE A 104 -0.19 -16.03 -9.05
CA PHE A 104 0.87 -15.07 -9.37
C PHE A 104 1.72 -15.50 -10.57
N SER A 105 2.06 -16.80 -10.67
CA SER A 105 2.84 -17.37 -11.78
C SER A 105 2.12 -17.31 -13.13
N GLU A 106 0.80 -17.27 -13.17
CA GLU A 106 0.00 -17.07 -14.38
C GLU A 106 -0.10 -15.59 -14.71
N TRP A 107 -0.40 -14.76 -13.69
CA TRP A 107 -0.47 -13.33 -13.82
C TRP A 107 0.83 -12.70 -14.36
N LEU A 108 2.00 -13.19 -13.95
CA LEU A 108 3.31 -12.73 -14.47
C LEU A 108 3.46 -12.91 -16.00
N LYS A 109 2.73 -13.81 -16.62
CA LYS A 109 2.79 -14.07 -18.08
C LYS A 109 1.94 -13.08 -18.90
N GLU A 110 1.06 -12.33 -18.27
CA GLU A 110 0.22 -11.33 -18.94
C GLU A 110 1.11 -10.23 -19.55
N LYS A 111 0.65 -9.59 -20.64
CA LYS A 111 1.47 -8.64 -21.42
C LYS A 111 0.97 -7.20 -21.33
N ASP A 112 -0.13 -6.97 -20.63
CA ASP A 112 -0.67 -5.64 -20.41
C ASP A 112 0.33 -4.77 -19.65
N GLU A 113 0.30 -3.48 -19.94
CA GLU A 113 1.07 -2.49 -19.20
C GLU A 113 0.30 -2.09 -17.93
N ILE A 114 1.00 -2.00 -16.80
CA ILE A 114 0.41 -1.81 -15.47
C ILE A 114 0.96 -0.57 -14.76
N VAL A 115 0.15 -0.01 -13.87
CA VAL A 115 0.56 0.91 -12.81
C VAL A 115 0.76 0.07 -11.56
N LEU A 116 2.01 -0.11 -11.14
CA LEU A 116 2.36 -0.93 -9.99
C LEU A 116 2.42 -0.07 -8.74
N VAL A 117 1.68 -0.45 -7.72
CA VAL A 117 1.59 0.25 -6.42
C VAL A 117 2.07 -0.71 -5.34
N SER A 118 3.26 -0.47 -4.81
CA SER A 118 3.91 -1.29 -3.79
C SER A 118 3.76 -0.61 -2.43
N LEU A 119 2.87 -1.13 -1.60
CA LEU A 119 2.56 -0.61 -0.28
C LEU A 119 3.18 -1.44 0.86
N GLY A 120 3.85 -2.54 0.53
CA GLY A 120 4.61 -3.39 1.43
C GLY A 120 6.04 -3.63 0.95
N PRO A 121 6.73 -4.66 1.46
CA PRO A 121 8.12 -4.98 1.09
C PRO A 121 8.30 -5.20 -0.41
N CYS A 122 9.39 -4.68 -0.97
CA CYS A 122 9.64 -4.67 -2.42
C CYS A 122 10.08 -6.01 -3.03
N THR A 123 10.09 -7.11 -2.28
CA THR A 123 10.55 -8.43 -2.73
C THR A 123 9.92 -8.87 -4.05
N LEU A 124 8.60 -8.87 -4.13
CA LEU A 124 7.90 -9.22 -5.37
C LEU A 124 7.88 -8.07 -6.38
N THR A 125 7.95 -6.82 -5.93
CA THR A 125 8.04 -5.63 -6.79
C THR A 125 9.24 -5.69 -7.69
N GLU A 126 10.42 -6.02 -7.16
CA GLU A 126 11.64 -6.18 -7.95
C GLU A 126 11.49 -7.25 -9.04
N ARG A 127 10.86 -8.37 -8.72
CA ARG A 127 10.59 -9.44 -9.68
C ARG A 127 9.62 -9.00 -10.77
N ILE A 128 8.53 -8.31 -10.40
CA ILE A 128 7.54 -7.79 -11.36
C ILE A 128 8.19 -6.81 -12.33
N LEU A 129 9.05 -5.92 -11.87
CA LEU A 129 9.77 -4.97 -12.72
C LEU A 129 10.64 -5.64 -13.78
N LYS A 130 11.11 -6.87 -13.53
CA LYS A 130 11.92 -7.66 -14.48
C LYS A 130 11.06 -8.42 -15.49
N GLU A 131 9.84 -8.81 -15.12
CA GLU A 131 9.02 -9.76 -15.90
C GLU A 131 7.80 -9.13 -16.58
N ARG A 132 7.31 -7.97 -16.08
CA ARG A 132 6.12 -7.28 -16.59
C ARG A 132 6.44 -5.93 -17.22
N LYS A 133 5.50 -5.43 -18.04
CA LYS A 133 5.54 -4.04 -18.53
C LYS A 133 4.95 -3.12 -17.47
N VAL A 134 5.80 -2.36 -16.79
CA VAL A 134 5.39 -1.39 -15.79
C VAL A 134 5.47 0.02 -16.36
N ALA A 135 4.31 0.67 -16.53
CA ALA A 135 4.22 2.05 -16.99
C ALA A 135 4.71 3.04 -15.93
N PHE A 136 4.37 2.73 -14.67
CA PHE A 136 4.68 3.57 -13.53
C PHE A 136 4.74 2.73 -12.26
N LEU A 137 5.66 3.06 -11.36
CA LEU A 137 5.81 2.45 -10.04
C LEU A 137 5.56 3.50 -8.95
N LEU A 138 4.59 3.24 -8.07
CA LEU A 138 4.43 3.96 -6.82
C LEU A 138 4.91 3.06 -5.68
N VAL A 139 5.76 3.57 -4.81
CA VAL A 139 6.24 2.86 -3.62
C VAL A 139 5.90 3.65 -2.37
N MET A 140 5.32 3.02 -1.37
CA MET A 140 5.37 3.52 0.01
C MET A 140 6.57 2.89 0.71
N GLY A 141 7.52 3.72 1.15
CA GLY A 141 8.71 3.21 1.83
C GLY A 141 9.86 4.21 1.92
N GLY A 142 10.80 3.89 2.76
CA GLY A 142 12.00 4.68 2.95
C GLY A 142 11.82 5.98 3.72
N CYS A 143 12.93 6.62 4.02
CA CYS A 143 12.97 7.93 4.67
C CYS A 143 14.20 8.71 4.19
N VAL A 144 14.10 10.03 4.14
CA VAL A 144 15.19 10.96 3.77
C VAL A 144 15.69 11.67 5.01
N ASN A 145 14.89 12.54 5.59
CA ASN A 145 15.20 13.30 6.80
C ASN A 145 14.37 12.85 8.01
N ALA A 146 13.20 12.27 7.78
CA ALA A 146 12.32 11.78 8.85
C ALA A 146 13.02 10.70 9.69
N GLU A 147 12.67 10.63 10.97
CA GLU A 147 13.16 9.56 11.83
C GLU A 147 12.59 8.21 11.36
N PRO A 148 13.46 7.19 11.18
CA PRO A 148 13.06 5.84 10.88
C PRO A 148 12.04 5.31 11.89
N ASN A 149 11.16 4.42 11.44
CA ASN A 149 10.14 3.83 12.28
C ASN A 149 10.43 2.38 12.68
N PHE A 150 11.47 1.74 12.08
CA PHE A 150 11.78 0.35 12.36
C PHE A 150 13.27 0.05 12.19
N HIS A 151 13.97 -0.33 13.27
CA HIS A 151 15.40 -0.74 13.29
C HIS A 151 16.36 0.13 12.47
N GLY A 152 16.17 1.44 12.45
CA GLY A 152 17.02 2.39 11.72
C GLY A 152 16.60 2.64 10.28
N TYR A 153 15.53 2.01 9.81
CA TYR A 153 14.93 2.15 8.48
C TYR A 153 13.44 2.50 8.57
N GLU A 154 12.84 2.75 7.44
CA GLU A 154 11.40 2.62 7.28
C GLU A 154 11.05 1.13 7.16
N PHE A 155 9.87 0.73 7.64
CA PHE A 155 9.46 -0.67 7.82
C PHE A 155 9.53 -1.51 6.53
N ASN A 156 8.91 -1.05 5.45
CA ASN A 156 8.91 -1.76 4.16
C ASN A 156 10.32 -1.87 3.56
N HIS A 157 11.11 -0.81 3.71
CA HIS A 157 12.52 -0.80 3.32
C HIS A 157 13.34 -1.81 4.14
N TYR A 158 13.14 -1.86 5.46
CA TYR A 158 13.86 -2.79 6.34
C TYR A 158 13.61 -4.25 6.00
N LEU A 159 12.37 -4.61 5.67
CA LEU A 159 12.01 -6.01 5.42
C LEU A 159 12.69 -6.60 4.18
N ASP A 160 13.05 -5.78 3.20
CA ASP A 160 13.88 -6.22 2.06
C ASP A 160 14.68 -5.05 1.47
N ILE A 161 15.76 -4.69 2.15
CA ILE A 161 16.65 -3.58 1.77
C ILE A 161 17.19 -3.75 0.33
N PRO A 162 17.70 -4.93 -0.10
CA PRO A 162 18.20 -5.09 -1.46
C PRO A 162 17.13 -4.87 -2.53
N ALA A 163 15.92 -5.39 -2.34
CA ALA A 163 14.82 -5.23 -3.29
C ALA A 163 14.32 -3.78 -3.33
N PHE A 164 14.19 -3.12 -2.18
CA PHE A 164 13.86 -1.70 -2.13
C PHE A 164 14.87 -0.87 -2.94
N ASN A 165 16.17 -1.05 -2.67
CA ASN A 165 17.24 -0.33 -3.36
C ASN A 165 17.27 -0.63 -4.88
N ALA A 166 16.89 -1.83 -5.29
CA ALA A 166 16.73 -2.16 -6.71
C ALA A 166 15.55 -1.42 -7.35
N CYS A 167 14.41 -1.30 -6.65
CA CYS A 167 13.24 -0.57 -7.12
C CYS A 167 13.51 0.95 -7.29
N MET A 168 14.39 1.54 -6.46
CA MET A 168 14.76 2.96 -6.58
C MET A 168 15.47 3.30 -7.90
N ARG A 169 16.03 2.30 -8.60
CA ARG A 169 16.65 2.48 -9.93
C ARG A 169 15.64 2.54 -11.07
N PHE A 170 14.38 2.25 -10.80
CA PHE A 170 13.35 2.33 -11.84
C PHE A 170 13.02 3.79 -12.13
N GLU A 171 13.29 4.26 -13.35
CA GLU A 171 13.21 5.69 -13.70
C GLU A 171 11.80 6.28 -13.60
N ARG A 172 10.78 5.47 -13.85
CA ARG A 172 9.36 5.87 -13.79
C ARG A 172 8.75 5.52 -12.43
N ALA A 173 9.47 5.80 -11.34
CA ALA A 173 8.99 5.61 -9.98
C ALA A 173 8.67 6.93 -9.29
N ALA A 174 7.71 6.89 -8.37
CA ALA A 174 7.51 7.88 -7.32
C ALA A 174 7.44 7.19 -5.96
N VAL A 175 7.97 7.81 -4.94
CA VAL A 175 8.12 7.22 -3.61
C VAL A 175 7.46 8.12 -2.57
N ALA A 176 6.48 7.59 -1.85
CA ALA A 176 5.95 8.19 -0.64
C ALA A 176 6.81 7.75 0.54
N THR A 177 7.75 8.59 0.93
CA THR A 177 8.62 8.34 2.09
C THR A 177 7.92 8.70 3.40
N LEU A 178 8.54 8.40 4.55
CA LEU A 178 8.06 8.93 5.82
C LEU A 178 8.01 10.47 5.83
N ASP A 179 8.92 11.14 5.10
CA ASP A 179 8.92 12.60 4.93
C ASP A 179 7.69 13.08 4.17
N THR A 180 7.31 12.37 3.09
CA THR A 180 6.08 12.63 2.32
C THR A 180 4.83 12.51 3.21
N CYS A 181 4.79 11.47 4.04
CA CYS A 181 3.58 11.10 4.78
C CYS A 181 3.40 11.93 6.07
N ARG A 182 4.50 12.31 6.74
CA ARG A 182 4.46 12.98 8.05
C ARG A 182 4.32 14.50 7.96
N VAL A 183 3.47 14.96 7.04
CA VAL A 183 3.14 16.38 6.93
C VAL A 183 1.81 16.69 7.62
N PRO A 184 1.62 17.90 8.20
CA PRO A 184 0.45 18.23 9.01
C PRO A 184 -0.90 18.00 8.32
N ARG A 185 -0.94 18.19 6.99
CA ARG A 185 -2.18 17.99 6.22
C ARG A 185 -2.71 16.55 6.28
N PHE A 186 -1.86 15.56 6.55
CA PHE A 186 -2.23 14.14 6.61
C PHE A 186 -2.40 13.60 8.03
N ASN A 187 -2.09 14.39 9.06
CA ASN A 187 -2.35 13.97 10.44
C ASN A 187 -3.86 13.91 10.71
N LEU A 188 -4.37 12.74 11.07
CA LEU A 188 -5.80 12.53 11.34
C LEU A 188 -6.24 12.96 12.74
N ILE A 189 -5.30 13.22 13.67
CA ILE A 189 -5.67 13.66 15.02
C ILE A 189 -6.31 15.06 14.95
N GLY A 190 -7.47 15.18 15.58
CA GLY A 190 -8.25 16.43 15.59
C GLY A 190 -8.97 16.78 14.30
N LYS A 191 -8.92 15.92 13.27
CA LYS A 191 -9.65 16.12 12.01
C LYS A 191 -10.92 15.28 11.96
N GLU A 192 -11.92 15.81 11.28
CA GLU A 192 -13.10 15.04 10.90
C GLU A 192 -12.71 14.07 9.76
N ILE A 193 -13.20 12.84 9.84
CA ILE A 193 -13.06 11.85 8.76
C ILE A 193 -14.37 11.89 7.98
N GLU A 194 -14.28 12.34 6.74
CA GLU A 194 -15.43 12.48 5.86
C GLU A 194 -15.85 11.13 5.26
N GLY A 195 -17.16 10.96 5.07
CA GLY A 195 -17.77 9.78 4.44
C GLY A 195 -18.11 8.66 5.42
N ASP A 196 -18.79 7.65 4.91
CA ASP A 196 -19.34 6.49 5.64
C ASP A 196 -18.90 5.14 5.06
N GLY A 197 -18.08 5.16 4.00
CA GLY A 197 -17.58 3.95 3.35
C GLY A 197 -16.41 3.29 4.07
N LEU A 198 -15.88 2.21 3.46
CA LEU A 198 -14.76 1.45 4.04
C LEU A 198 -13.51 2.30 4.27
N THR A 199 -13.21 3.24 3.37
CA THR A 199 -12.08 4.17 3.54
C THR A 199 -12.22 4.91 4.87
N ALA A 200 -13.36 5.54 5.15
CA ALA A 200 -13.61 6.26 6.40
C ALA A 200 -13.56 5.35 7.63
N THR A 201 -14.09 4.13 7.51
CA THR A 201 -14.07 3.10 8.57
C THR A 201 -12.63 2.74 8.97
N PHE A 202 -11.76 2.45 8.00
CA PHE A 202 -10.36 2.12 8.27
C PHE A 202 -9.55 3.32 8.81
N LEU A 203 -9.78 4.52 8.28
CA LEU A 203 -9.15 5.75 8.80
C LEU A 203 -9.57 6.02 10.25
N GLY A 204 -10.86 5.84 10.56
CA GLY A 204 -11.39 5.96 11.91
C GLY A 204 -10.72 5.00 12.89
N ARG A 205 -10.61 3.74 12.50
CA ARG A 205 -9.97 2.71 13.32
C ARG A 205 -8.46 2.95 13.48
N SER A 206 -7.78 3.37 12.43
CA SER A 206 -6.36 3.76 12.50
C SER A 206 -6.14 4.88 13.50
N ARG A 207 -7.02 5.91 13.50
CA ARG A 207 -6.97 7.02 14.45
C ARG A 207 -7.22 6.57 15.89
N GLU A 208 -8.18 5.68 16.13
CA GLU A 208 -8.46 5.13 17.46
C GLU A 208 -7.24 4.38 18.02
N LEU A 209 -6.66 3.46 17.25
CA LEU A 209 -5.49 2.70 17.68
C LEU A 209 -4.25 3.58 17.83
N ALA A 210 -4.09 4.60 16.97
CA ALA A 210 -2.99 5.55 17.09
C ALA A 210 -3.11 6.42 18.33
N ALA A 211 -4.30 6.95 18.64
CA ALA A 211 -4.52 7.83 19.79
C ALA A 211 -4.15 7.16 21.13
N ALA A 212 -4.28 5.84 21.22
CA ALA A 212 -3.87 5.08 22.41
C ALA A 212 -2.34 5.03 22.59
N ARG A 213 -1.55 5.23 21.55
CA ARG A 213 -0.09 5.16 21.55
C ARG A 213 0.58 6.51 21.37
N HIS A 214 0.03 7.33 20.49
CA HIS A 214 0.57 8.62 20.06
C HIS A 214 -0.58 9.64 19.96
N PRO A 215 -0.94 10.32 21.06
CA PRO A 215 -2.12 11.20 21.10
C PRO A 215 -2.06 12.37 20.09
N ASP A 216 -0.87 12.73 19.63
CA ASP A 216 -0.66 13.89 18.75
C ASP A 216 -0.52 13.53 17.26
N ASN A 217 -0.34 12.25 16.93
CA ASN A 217 0.02 11.85 15.56
C ASN A 217 -0.70 10.57 15.10
N CYS A 218 -1.38 10.68 13.97
CA CYS A 218 -1.91 9.54 13.22
C CYS A 218 -1.71 9.77 11.72
N TYR A 219 -0.78 9.06 11.12
CA TYR A 219 -0.52 9.05 9.68
C TYR A 219 -0.81 7.66 9.13
N VAL A 220 -1.67 7.59 8.12
CA VAL A 220 -2.08 6.35 7.44
C VAL A 220 -1.28 6.29 6.13
N TYR A 221 -0.09 5.68 6.20
CA TYR A 221 0.98 5.85 5.22
C TYR A 221 0.59 5.43 3.80
N ASP A 222 0.04 4.26 3.63
CA ASP A 222 -0.34 3.72 2.32
C ASP A 222 -1.51 4.48 1.70
N TYR A 223 -2.49 4.85 2.53
CA TYR A 223 -3.57 5.73 2.11
C TYR A 223 -3.04 7.07 1.59
N ILE A 224 -2.05 7.65 2.27
CA ILE A 224 -1.40 8.90 1.83
C ILE A 224 -0.65 8.68 0.51
N ALA A 225 0.07 7.56 0.38
CA ALA A 225 0.80 7.26 -0.84
C ALA A 225 -0.10 7.20 -2.08
N VAL A 226 -1.26 6.52 -1.98
CA VAL A 226 -2.16 6.36 -3.14
C VAL A 226 -2.88 7.65 -3.57
N HIS A 227 -2.88 8.71 -2.75
CA HIS A 227 -3.34 10.03 -3.18
C HIS A 227 -2.60 10.54 -4.42
N TYR A 228 -1.32 10.20 -4.56
CA TYR A 228 -0.53 10.57 -5.74
C TYR A 228 -1.12 10.06 -7.07
N LEU A 229 -1.91 9.01 -7.07
CA LEU A 229 -2.56 8.48 -8.28
C LEU A 229 -3.69 9.40 -8.76
N PHE A 230 -4.25 10.23 -7.90
CA PHE A 230 -5.46 11.02 -8.14
C PHE A 230 -5.29 12.52 -7.87
N GLU A 231 -4.24 12.92 -7.16
CA GLU A 231 -3.92 14.31 -6.86
C GLU A 231 -2.62 14.74 -7.53
N ARG A 232 -2.49 16.05 -7.77
CA ARG A 232 -1.23 16.63 -8.25
C ARG A 232 -0.23 16.73 -7.10
N ALA A 233 0.97 16.23 -7.32
CA ALA A 233 2.11 16.42 -6.44
C ALA A 233 3.37 16.63 -7.29
N GLU A 234 4.39 17.20 -6.70
CA GLU A 234 5.71 17.34 -7.31
C GLU A 234 6.58 16.12 -6.99
N ILE A 235 7.58 15.87 -7.83
CA ILE A 235 8.61 14.87 -7.58
C ILE A 235 9.93 15.60 -7.33
N ALA A 236 10.45 15.46 -6.12
CA ALA A 236 11.78 15.94 -5.76
C ALA A 236 12.80 14.79 -5.80
N LEU A 237 13.97 15.07 -6.39
CA LEU A 237 15.09 14.13 -6.29
C LEU A 237 15.79 14.34 -4.96
N LYS A 238 15.82 13.31 -4.14
CA LYS A 238 16.45 13.29 -2.82
C LYS A 238 17.47 12.16 -2.74
N THR A 239 18.34 12.23 -1.76
CA THR A 239 19.25 11.13 -1.43
C THR A 239 18.85 10.60 -0.06
N ASP A 240 18.54 9.32 0.03
CA ASP A 240 18.24 8.66 1.29
C ASP A 240 19.52 8.40 2.13
N ARG A 241 19.35 7.83 3.31
CA ARG A 241 20.46 7.56 4.25
C ARG A 241 21.45 6.50 3.73
N GLU A 242 21.08 5.71 2.73
CA GLU A 242 21.92 4.71 2.08
C GLU A 242 22.58 5.19 0.78
N GLY A 243 22.30 6.41 0.37
CA GLY A 243 22.84 7.00 -0.86
C GLY A 243 22.03 6.70 -2.12
N ASN A 244 20.83 6.11 -2.01
CA ASN A 244 19.94 5.92 -3.16
C ASN A 244 19.34 7.27 -3.59
N ILE A 245 19.16 7.42 -4.89
CA ILE A 245 18.38 8.54 -5.43
C ILE A 245 16.90 8.15 -5.37
N VAL A 246 16.15 8.83 -4.52
CA VAL A 246 14.71 8.64 -4.32
C VAL A 246 13.96 9.74 -5.03
N ARG A 247 12.95 9.37 -5.81
CA ARG A 247 11.99 10.29 -6.45
C ARG A 247 10.83 10.52 -5.49
N GLU A 248 11.08 11.38 -4.51
CA GLU A 248 10.16 11.64 -3.41
C GLU A 248 8.93 12.43 -3.87
N ILE A 249 7.75 12.00 -3.44
CA ILE A 249 6.50 12.72 -3.65
C ILE A 249 6.43 13.88 -2.65
N VAL A 250 6.15 15.07 -3.14
CA VAL A 250 5.93 16.28 -2.36
C VAL A 250 4.54 16.82 -2.69
N PHE A 251 3.61 16.63 -1.77
CA PHE A 251 2.28 17.22 -1.89
C PHE A 251 2.31 18.72 -1.57
N ALA A 252 1.46 19.49 -2.23
CA ALA A 252 1.25 20.89 -1.87
C ALA A 252 0.69 21.00 -0.43
N GLU A 253 1.09 22.06 0.28
CA GLU A 253 0.58 22.37 1.63
C GLU A 253 -0.92 22.72 1.65
#